data_6cac69c7bd93044bb3cce766a2b7a0d8
#
_entry.id   6cac69c7bd93044bb3cce766a2b7a0d8
#
_cell.length_a   1.000
_cell.length_b   1.000
_cell.length_c   1.000
_cell.angle_alpha   90.00
_cell.angle_beta   90.00
_cell.angle_gamma   90.00
#
_symmetry.space_group_name_H-M   'P 1'
#
loop_
_entity.id
_entity.type
_entity.pdbx_description
1 polymer ?
#
loop_
_entity_poly.entity_id
_entity_poly.type
_entity_poly.pdbx_seq_one_letter_code
_entity_poly.pdbx_strand_id
1 'polypeptide(L)'
;MIQNRSTWPSRGFGRRPAVAPAQDREERLAQRAARAMDSARATAGMACTSIVVMGAATGQAVQKDRPLRSEEYRRLVAALPCIHCGLAGISQCAHANTGKGVGIKASDLDSFPLCACQPGRRGCHSIFDQGAMFSKQERKARECVWVAQTQKQIISTGQWPQKLAMPSEFSIEGLRA
;
A
#
# COMPACT_ATOMS: atom_id res chain seq x y z
N MET A 1 -1.23 -29.38 43.79
CA MET A 1 -2.50 -29.60 43.03
C MET A 1 -3.12 -28.25 42.76
N ILE A 2 -2.96 -27.70 41.57
CA ILE A 2 -3.59 -26.43 41.18
C ILE A 2 -4.47 -26.75 39.98
N GLN A 3 -5.77 -26.82 40.24
CA GLN A 3 -6.78 -26.97 39.16
C GLN A 3 -7.17 -25.57 38.68
N ASN A 4 -6.66 -25.17 37.53
CA ASN A 4 -7.10 -23.95 36.84
C ASN A 4 -8.10 -24.37 35.77
N ARG A 5 -9.38 -24.39 36.10
CA ARG A 5 -10.48 -24.57 35.13
C ARG A 5 -10.88 -23.19 34.60
N SER A 6 -10.34 -22.84 33.46
CA SER A 6 -10.84 -21.73 32.66
C SER A 6 -12.18 -22.15 32.04
N THR A 7 -13.27 -21.71 32.60
CA THR A 7 -14.62 -21.85 32.01
C THR A 7 -14.85 -20.68 31.06
N TRP A 8 -14.56 -20.88 29.79
CA TRP A 8 -15.07 -19.99 28.75
C TRP A 8 -16.56 -20.28 28.53
N PRO A 9 -17.43 -19.27 28.56
CA PRO A 9 -18.83 -19.49 28.21
C PRO A 9 -18.89 -19.89 26.74
N SER A 10 -19.41 -21.10 26.47
CA SER A 10 -19.74 -21.52 25.11
C SER A 10 -20.81 -20.57 24.58
N ARG A 11 -20.46 -19.67 23.69
CA ARG A 11 -21.43 -18.92 22.86
C ARG A 11 -22.14 -19.96 22.00
N GLY A 12 -23.30 -20.40 22.43
CA GLY A 12 -24.17 -21.24 21.62
C GLY A 12 -24.34 -20.57 20.26
N PHE A 13 -24.13 -21.32 19.19
CA PHE A 13 -24.51 -20.90 17.84
C PHE A 13 -26.05 -20.69 17.89
N GLY A 14 -26.48 -19.44 18.05
CA GLY A 14 -27.85 -19.07 17.91
C GLY A 14 -28.37 -19.57 16.57
N ARG A 15 -29.50 -20.25 16.55
CA ARG A 15 -30.19 -20.66 15.32
C ARG A 15 -30.19 -19.47 14.36
N ARG A 16 -29.63 -19.64 13.17
CA ARG A 16 -29.77 -18.68 12.08
C ARG A 16 -31.29 -18.38 11.96
N PRO A 17 -31.71 -17.13 11.97
CA PRO A 17 -33.07 -16.78 11.69
C PRO A 17 -33.49 -17.42 10.37
N ALA A 18 -34.68 -17.97 10.32
CA ALA A 18 -35.26 -18.60 9.13
C ALA A 18 -35.06 -17.64 7.94
N VAL A 19 -34.58 -18.17 6.82
CA VAL A 19 -34.43 -17.39 5.58
C VAL A 19 -35.84 -16.90 5.21
N ALA A 20 -36.04 -15.58 5.20
CA ALA A 20 -37.30 -14.97 4.79
C ALA A 20 -37.66 -15.44 3.36
N PRO A 21 -38.94 -15.69 3.06
CA PRO A 21 -39.38 -16.15 1.75
C PRO A 21 -38.91 -15.20 0.63
N ALA A 22 -38.71 -15.74 -0.56
CA ALA A 22 -38.08 -15.02 -1.69
C ALA A 22 -38.75 -13.69 -2.02
N GLN A 23 -40.07 -13.60 -1.87
CA GLN A 23 -40.85 -12.37 -2.06
C GLN A 23 -40.46 -11.25 -1.08
N ASP A 24 -40.21 -11.59 0.18
CA ASP A 24 -39.72 -10.65 1.21
C ASP A 24 -38.32 -10.09 0.88
N ARG A 25 -37.53 -10.84 0.13
CA ARG A 25 -36.19 -10.42 -0.29
C ARG A 25 -36.22 -9.39 -1.41
N GLU A 26 -37.08 -9.58 -2.40
CA GLU A 26 -37.24 -8.62 -3.51
C GLU A 26 -37.82 -7.31 -3.01
N GLU A 27 -38.81 -7.37 -2.16
CA GLU A 27 -39.43 -6.20 -1.56
C GLU A 27 -38.44 -5.39 -0.71
N ARG A 28 -37.60 -6.05 0.08
CA ARG A 28 -36.50 -5.42 0.82
C ARG A 28 -35.45 -4.79 -0.08
N LEU A 29 -35.14 -5.41 -1.22
CA LEU A 29 -34.20 -4.85 -2.20
C LEU A 29 -34.82 -3.63 -2.87
N ALA A 30 -36.09 -3.67 -3.25
CA ALA A 30 -36.81 -2.54 -3.81
C ALA A 30 -36.88 -1.35 -2.82
N GLN A 31 -37.18 -1.62 -1.56
CA GLN A 31 -37.18 -0.58 -0.51
C GLN A 31 -35.81 0.03 -0.29
N ARG A 32 -34.72 -0.79 -0.32
CA ARG A 32 -33.36 -0.29 -0.23
C ARG A 32 -32.98 0.58 -1.42
N ALA A 33 -33.36 0.16 -2.63
CA ALA A 33 -33.12 0.93 -3.85
C ALA A 33 -33.88 2.27 -3.80
N ALA A 34 -35.14 2.27 -3.39
CA ALA A 34 -35.94 3.49 -3.24
C ALA A 34 -35.29 4.47 -2.24
N ARG A 35 -34.90 4.00 -1.05
CA ARG A 35 -34.21 4.83 -0.05
C ARG A 35 -32.88 5.38 -0.55
N ALA A 36 -32.12 4.60 -1.32
CA ALA A 36 -30.84 5.05 -1.91
C ALA A 36 -31.09 6.14 -2.96
N MET A 37 -32.13 6.01 -3.76
CA MET A 37 -32.52 7.01 -4.77
C MET A 37 -33.00 8.31 -4.10
N ASP A 38 -33.80 8.22 -3.04
CA ASP A 38 -34.26 9.40 -2.29
C ASP A 38 -33.11 10.12 -1.59
N SER A 39 -32.18 9.36 -1.00
CA SER A 39 -30.96 9.90 -0.42
C SER A 39 -30.07 10.60 -1.48
N ALA A 40 -29.93 10.00 -2.65
CA ALA A 40 -29.16 10.58 -3.75
C ALA A 40 -29.81 11.87 -4.29
N ARG A 41 -31.15 11.91 -4.38
CA ARG A 41 -31.89 13.13 -4.77
C ARG A 41 -31.74 14.24 -3.73
N ALA A 42 -31.83 13.92 -2.44
CA ALA A 42 -31.62 14.89 -1.35
C ALA A 42 -30.22 15.48 -1.39
N THR A 43 -29.18 14.64 -1.65
CA THR A 43 -27.80 15.09 -1.76
C THR A 43 -27.53 15.89 -3.03
N ALA A 44 -28.15 15.53 -4.16
CA ALA A 44 -28.03 16.26 -5.42
C ALA A 44 -28.66 17.68 -5.32
N GLY A 45 -29.74 17.83 -4.59
CA GLY A 45 -30.36 19.15 -4.33
C GLY A 45 -29.47 20.08 -3.47
N MET A 46 -28.63 19.53 -2.61
CA MET A 46 -27.67 20.32 -1.80
C MET A 46 -26.35 20.60 -2.52
N ALA A 47 -25.99 19.81 -3.52
CA ALA A 47 -24.75 19.99 -4.29
C ALA A 47 -24.80 21.15 -5.30
N CYS A 48 -25.97 21.75 -5.54
CA CYS A 48 -26.15 22.75 -6.57
C CYS A 48 -25.98 24.22 -6.10
N THR A 49 -25.62 24.48 -4.85
CA THR A 49 -25.64 25.85 -4.33
C THR A 49 -24.26 26.50 -4.10
N SER A 50 -23.18 25.93 -4.59
CA SER A 50 -21.87 26.58 -4.47
C SER A 50 -20.93 26.25 -5.61
N ILE A 51 -21.35 26.48 -6.87
CA ILE A 51 -20.36 26.79 -7.89
C ILE A 51 -20.02 28.26 -7.70
N VAL A 52 -19.14 28.55 -6.73
CA VAL A 52 -18.34 29.75 -6.79
C VAL A 52 -17.52 29.59 -8.07
N VAL A 53 -17.89 30.30 -9.10
CA VAL A 53 -17.02 30.53 -10.25
C VAL A 53 -15.85 31.36 -9.70
N MET A 54 -14.94 30.71 -9.04
CA MET A 54 -13.60 31.24 -8.84
C MET A 54 -13.07 31.44 -10.25
N GLY A 55 -12.80 32.72 -10.57
CA GLY A 55 -12.34 33.14 -11.88
C GLY A 55 -11.32 32.17 -12.44
N ALA A 56 -11.34 31.99 -13.75
CA ALA A 56 -10.56 31.00 -14.49
C ALA A 56 -9.19 30.81 -13.82
N ALA A 57 -9.07 29.76 -13.02
CA ALA A 57 -7.79 29.33 -12.56
C ALA A 57 -7.04 28.90 -13.80
N THR A 58 -6.18 29.76 -14.32
CA THR A 58 -5.13 29.39 -15.26
C THR A 58 -4.15 28.48 -14.54
N GLY A 59 -4.68 27.42 -13.97
CA GLY A 59 -3.88 26.35 -13.39
C GLY A 59 -3.20 25.66 -14.55
N GLN A 60 -1.97 26.07 -14.85
CA GLN A 60 -1.08 25.22 -15.64
C GLN A 60 -1.15 23.84 -15.01
N ALA A 61 -1.61 22.86 -15.79
CA ALA A 61 -1.61 21.48 -15.35
C ALA A 61 -0.19 21.14 -14.90
N VAL A 62 0.01 20.95 -13.60
CA VAL A 62 1.31 20.53 -13.07
C VAL A 62 1.62 19.19 -13.72
N GLN A 63 2.66 19.17 -14.56
CA GLN A 63 3.11 17.97 -15.24
C GLN A 63 3.54 16.98 -14.16
N LYS A 64 2.79 15.91 -14.00
CA LYS A 64 3.12 14.85 -13.04
C LYS A 64 4.28 14.04 -13.61
N ASP A 65 5.35 13.93 -12.87
CA ASP A 65 6.46 13.05 -13.22
C ASP A 65 5.93 11.63 -13.40
N ARG A 66 6.28 11.03 -14.54
CA ARG A 66 5.90 9.64 -14.80
C ARG A 66 6.80 8.74 -13.96
N PRO A 67 6.24 7.91 -13.07
CA PRO A 67 7.05 7.01 -12.26
C PRO A 67 7.78 6.03 -13.18
N LEU A 68 9.07 5.86 -12.93
CA LEU A 68 9.90 4.92 -13.67
C LEU A 68 9.43 3.48 -13.41
N ARG A 69 9.34 2.67 -14.46
CA ARG A 69 8.96 1.25 -14.42
C ARG A 69 10.09 0.39 -14.98
N SER A 70 10.59 -0.54 -14.16
CA SER A 70 11.61 -1.50 -14.56
C SER A 70 11.35 -2.85 -13.91
N GLU A 71 10.89 -3.81 -14.71
CA GLU A 71 10.66 -5.17 -14.23
C GLU A 71 11.97 -5.84 -13.82
N GLU A 72 13.04 -5.59 -14.59
CA GLU A 72 14.37 -6.09 -14.30
C GLU A 72 14.85 -5.65 -12.91
N TYR A 73 14.74 -4.36 -12.59
CA TYR A 73 15.09 -3.84 -11.26
C TYR A 73 14.24 -4.46 -10.15
N ARG A 74 12.92 -4.59 -10.35
CA ARG A 74 12.03 -5.21 -9.35
C ARG A 74 12.40 -6.67 -9.07
N ARG A 75 12.81 -7.43 -10.10
CA ARG A 75 13.29 -8.81 -9.94
C ARG A 75 14.57 -8.87 -9.13
N LEU A 76 15.52 -7.96 -9.37
CA LEU A 76 16.75 -7.84 -8.59
C LEU A 76 16.45 -7.53 -7.12
N VAL A 77 15.57 -6.55 -6.86
CA VAL A 77 15.12 -6.25 -5.49
C VAL A 77 14.49 -7.47 -4.81
N ALA A 78 13.62 -8.20 -5.50
CA ALA A 78 12.96 -9.38 -4.94
C ALA A 78 13.94 -10.56 -4.68
N ALA A 79 15.08 -10.60 -5.38
CA ALA A 79 16.11 -11.61 -5.17
C ALA A 79 16.98 -11.35 -3.92
N LEU A 80 16.97 -10.12 -3.40
CA LEU A 80 17.73 -9.76 -2.21
C LEU A 80 17.08 -10.29 -0.93
N PRO A 81 17.86 -10.56 0.13
CA PRO A 81 17.31 -10.85 1.45
C PRO A 81 16.44 -9.70 1.98
N CYS A 82 15.44 -10.03 2.77
CA CYS A 82 14.60 -9.03 3.44
C CYS A 82 15.45 -8.03 4.22
N ILE A 83 15.37 -6.76 3.88
CA ILE A 83 16.20 -5.72 4.47
C ILE A 83 15.92 -5.51 5.96
N HIS A 84 14.74 -5.91 6.44
CA HIS A 84 14.36 -5.78 7.84
C HIS A 84 14.77 -6.98 8.69
N CYS A 85 14.51 -8.22 8.24
CA CYS A 85 14.74 -9.42 9.05
C CYS A 85 15.82 -10.37 8.50
N GLY A 86 16.42 -10.06 7.34
CA GLY A 86 17.50 -10.85 6.73
C GLY A 86 17.05 -12.14 6.03
N LEU A 87 15.75 -12.48 6.06
CA LEU A 87 15.26 -13.73 5.47
C LEU A 87 15.39 -13.70 3.95
N ALA A 88 16.08 -14.70 3.38
CA ALA A 88 16.31 -14.81 1.94
C ALA A 88 15.27 -15.70 1.25
N GLY A 89 15.14 -15.55 -0.07
CA GLY A 89 14.36 -16.44 -0.94
C GLY A 89 12.85 -16.19 -0.99
N ILE A 90 12.32 -15.31 -0.17
CA ILE A 90 10.88 -14.98 -0.12
C ILE A 90 10.61 -13.47 -0.11
N SER A 91 11.59 -12.70 -0.52
CA SER A 91 11.42 -11.25 -0.58
C SER A 91 10.52 -10.84 -1.75
N GLN A 92 9.83 -9.74 -1.56
CA GLN A 92 9.02 -9.05 -2.56
C GLN A 92 9.54 -7.62 -2.69
N CYS A 93 9.35 -7.03 -3.86
CA CYS A 93 9.65 -5.62 -4.10
C CYS A 93 8.58 -4.76 -3.42
N ALA A 94 8.90 -4.17 -2.28
CA ALA A 94 8.07 -3.23 -1.56
C ALA A 94 8.41 -1.80 -1.98
N HIS A 95 7.40 -0.99 -2.33
CA HIS A 95 7.59 0.40 -2.71
C HIS A 95 7.49 1.33 -1.50
N ALA A 96 8.35 2.35 -1.47
CA ALA A 96 8.24 3.42 -0.49
C ALA A 96 6.87 4.11 -0.57
N ASN A 97 6.31 4.45 0.60
CA ASN A 97 5.04 5.18 0.69
C ASN A 97 5.23 6.70 0.76
N THR A 98 6.49 7.14 0.99
CA THR A 98 6.85 8.56 1.02
C THR A 98 6.79 9.16 -0.39
N GLY A 99 6.23 10.35 -0.51
CA GLY A 99 6.11 11.03 -1.81
C GLY A 99 4.93 10.57 -2.68
N LYS A 100 4.16 9.57 -2.24
CA LYS A 100 2.92 9.20 -2.93
C LYS A 100 1.84 10.24 -2.65
N GLY A 101 1.43 10.97 -3.69
CA GLY A 101 0.18 11.74 -3.68
C GLY A 101 -1.01 10.84 -3.99
N VAL A 102 -2.24 11.36 -3.84
CA VAL A 102 -3.45 10.65 -4.24
C VAL A 102 -3.37 10.31 -5.74
N GLY A 103 -3.35 9.02 -6.07
CA GLY A 103 -3.28 8.52 -7.44
C GLY A 103 -1.88 8.52 -8.09
N ILE A 104 -0.81 8.85 -7.35
CA ILE A 104 0.57 8.75 -7.85
C ILE A 104 1.18 7.42 -7.37
N LYS A 105 1.66 6.61 -8.32
CA LYS A 105 2.39 5.37 -8.01
C LYS A 105 3.86 5.71 -7.78
N ALA A 106 4.50 5.13 -6.76
CA ALA A 106 5.94 5.29 -6.54
C ALA A 106 6.75 4.75 -7.72
N SER A 107 7.93 5.31 -7.95
CA SER A 107 8.91 4.78 -8.89
C SER A 107 9.41 3.40 -8.45
N ASP A 108 9.77 2.54 -9.40
CA ASP A 108 10.35 1.24 -9.06
C ASP A 108 11.74 1.39 -8.43
N LEU A 109 12.44 2.50 -8.69
CA LEU A 109 13.71 2.82 -8.01
C LEU A 109 13.54 3.08 -6.50
N ASP A 110 12.35 3.51 -6.09
CA ASP A 110 12.02 3.75 -4.67
C ASP A 110 11.47 2.49 -4.02
N SER A 111 12.17 1.37 -4.20
CA SER A 111 11.73 0.08 -3.66
C SER A 111 12.87 -0.63 -2.93
N PHE A 112 12.47 -1.55 -2.05
CA PHE A 112 13.36 -2.34 -1.19
C PHE A 112 12.78 -3.73 -0.93
N PRO A 113 13.62 -4.74 -0.59
CA PRO A 113 13.17 -6.11 -0.38
C PRO A 113 12.53 -6.30 1.00
N LEU A 114 11.27 -6.73 1.05
CA LEU A 114 10.62 -7.19 2.28
C LEU A 114 10.02 -8.59 2.08
N CYS A 115 10.15 -9.45 3.08
CA CYS A 115 9.66 -10.82 2.97
C CYS A 115 8.13 -10.89 2.92
N ALA A 116 7.63 -11.82 2.10
CA ALA A 116 6.22 -12.19 2.00
C ALA A 116 5.73 -12.94 3.25
N CYS A 117 4.41 -13.04 3.40
CA CYS A 117 3.81 -13.90 4.42
C CYS A 117 4.09 -15.37 4.11
N GLN A 118 4.30 -16.16 5.15
CA GLN A 118 4.46 -17.61 5.13
C GLN A 118 3.36 -18.24 5.99
N PRO A 119 3.04 -19.52 5.83
CA PRO A 119 2.12 -20.22 6.72
C PRO A 119 2.55 -20.03 8.18
N GLY A 120 1.65 -19.52 9.02
CA GLY A 120 1.89 -19.26 10.44
C GLY A 120 2.77 -18.05 10.77
N ARG A 121 3.31 -17.31 9.77
CA ARG A 121 4.15 -16.13 9.99
C ARG A 121 3.78 -14.98 9.08
N ARG A 122 3.48 -13.84 9.66
CA ARG A 122 3.28 -12.61 8.89
C ARG A 122 4.61 -12.10 8.33
N GLY A 123 4.62 -11.76 7.04
CA GLY A 123 5.79 -11.17 6.38
C GLY A 123 6.00 -9.70 6.75
N CYS A 124 7.26 -9.26 6.70
CA CYS A 124 7.62 -7.87 6.96
C CYS A 124 6.92 -6.90 6.01
N HIS A 125 6.67 -7.29 4.76
CA HIS A 125 5.94 -6.48 3.78
C HIS A 125 4.53 -6.14 4.28
N SER A 126 3.77 -7.16 4.67
CA SER A 126 2.40 -6.97 5.19
C SER A 126 2.36 -6.13 6.47
N ILE A 127 3.31 -6.36 7.40
CA ILE A 127 3.36 -5.61 8.66
C ILE A 127 3.75 -4.15 8.40
N PHE A 128 4.66 -3.90 7.47
CA PHE A 128 5.11 -2.58 7.09
C PHE A 128 3.97 -1.76 6.43
N ASP A 129 3.25 -2.35 5.47
CA ASP A 129 2.14 -1.69 4.79
C ASP A 129 0.97 -1.36 5.72
N GLN A 130 0.67 -2.24 6.65
CA GLN A 130 -0.41 -2.05 7.62
C GLN A 130 -0.04 -1.09 8.76
N GLY A 131 1.18 -0.56 8.76
CA GLY A 131 1.64 0.40 9.77
C GLY A 131 1.80 -0.19 11.19
N ALA A 132 1.79 -1.52 11.32
CA ALA A 132 1.87 -2.19 12.62
C ALA A 132 3.29 -2.23 13.22
N MET A 133 4.32 -1.93 12.41
CA MET A 133 5.73 -2.04 12.81
C MET A 133 6.33 -0.70 13.22
N PHE A 134 5.96 0.37 12.52
CA PHE A 134 6.58 1.69 12.68
C PHE A 134 5.51 2.79 12.66
N SER A 135 5.76 3.86 13.39
CA SER A 135 5.03 5.11 13.22
C SER A 135 5.23 5.67 11.79
N LYS A 136 4.37 6.58 11.36
CA LYS A 136 4.49 7.22 10.04
C LYS A 136 5.85 7.91 9.84
N GLN A 137 6.35 8.55 10.89
CA GLN A 137 7.63 9.27 10.85
C GLN A 137 8.82 8.32 10.74
N GLU A 138 8.85 7.27 11.55
CA GLU A 138 9.90 6.24 11.52
C GLU A 138 9.91 5.52 10.18
N ARG A 139 8.74 5.22 9.62
CA ARG A 139 8.62 4.58 8.31
C ARG A 139 9.26 5.46 7.24
N LYS A 140 8.91 6.75 7.20
CA LYS A 140 9.49 7.70 6.26
C LYS A 140 11.02 7.74 6.33
N ALA A 141 11.58 7.78 7.51
CA ALA A 141 13.03 7.79 7.72
C ALA A 141 13.69 6.49 7.24
N ARG A 142 13.07 5.33 7.52
CA ARG A 142 13.60 4.03 7.11
C ARG A 142 13.49 3.80 5.61
N GLU A 143 12.42 4.25 4.96
CA GLU A 143 12.22 4.10 3.52
C GLU A 143 13.41 4.67 2.74
N CYS A 144 13.85 5.88 3.05
CA CYS A 144 15.00 6.51 2.39
C CYS A 144 16.28 5.69 2.55
N VAL A 145 16.55 5.23 3.79
CA VAL A 145 17.74 4.43 4.10
C VAL A 145 17.69 3.08 3.38
N TRP A 146 16.55 2.41 3.39
CA TRP A 146 16.39 1.10 2.76
C TRP A 146 16.48 1.16 1.24
N VAL A 147 15.93 2.20 0.61
CA VAL A 147 16.09 2.44 -0.83
C VAL A 147 17.58 2.59 -1.18
N ALA A 148 18.31 3.47 -0.48
CA ALA A 148 19.72 3.69 -0.73
C ALA A 148 20.57 2.41 -0.51
N GLN A 149 20.30 1.65 0.55
CA GLN A 149 20.97 0.37 0.82
C GLN A 149 20.70 -0.66 -0.28
N THR A 150 19.46 -0.76 -0.75
CA THR A 150 19.08 -1.67 -1.83
C THR A 150 19.78 -1.33 -3.12
N GLN A 151 19.80 -0.05 -3.51
CA GLN A 151 20.50 0.42 -4.69
C GLN A 151 22.00 0.14 -4.59
N LYS A 152 22.62 0.48 -3.46
CA LYS A 152 24.04 0.22 -3.20
C LYS A 152 24.37 -1.28 -3.34
N GLN A 153 23.52 -2.15 -2.82
CA GLN A 153 23.74 -3.59 -2.90
C GLN A 153 23.66 -4.10 -4.34
N ILE A 154 22.68 -3.66 -5.13
CA ILE A 154 22.54 -4.04 -6.55
C ILE A 154 23.75 -3.51 -7.37
N ILE A 155 24.20 -2.29 -7.09
CA ILE A 155 25.37 -1.70 -7.76
C ILE A 155 26.64 -2.48 -7.40
N SER A 156 26.85 -2.82 -6.12
CA SER A 156 28.06 -3.54 -5.67
C SER A 156 28.18 -4.94 -6.25
N THR A 157 27.05 -5.57 -6.62
CA THR A 157 27.07 -6.87 -7.32
C THR A 157 27.21 -6.75 -8.84
N GLY A 158 27.35 -5.53 -9.38
CA GLY A 158 27.46 -5.29 -10.81
C GLY A 158 26.18 -5.57 -11.62
N GLN A 159 25.04 -5.72 -10.94
CA GLN A 159 23.76 -6.11 -11.55
C GLN A 159 22.85 -4.91 -11.86
N TRP A 160 23.38 -3.69 -11.80
CA TRP A 160 22.55 -2.51 -12.11
C TRP A 160 22.04 -2.56 -13.55
N PRO A 161 20.72 -2.41 -13.78
CA PRO A 161 20.16 -2.48 -15.12
C PRO A 161 20.71 -1.37 -16.04
N GLN A 162 21.25 -1.75 -17.18
CA GLN A 162 21.90 -0.82 -18.13
C GLN A 162 20.97 0.29 -18.65
N LYS A 163 19.67 0.02 -18.67
CA LYS A 163 18.65 0.98 -19.14
C LYS A 163 18.28 2.02 -18.09
N LEU A 164 18.76 1.89 -16.87
CA LEU A 164 18.49 2.80 -15.77
C LEU A 164 19.67 3.75 -15.56
N ALA A 165 19.36 5.03 -15.41
CA ALA A 165 20.36 5.99 -14.98
C ALA A 165 20.90 5.60 -13.60
N MET A 166 22.21 5.69 -13.43
CA MET A 166 22.85 5.51 -12.12
C MET A 166 22.33 6.59 -11.16
N PRO A 167 22.03 6.27 -9.91
CA PRO A 167 21.73 7.29 -8.92
C PRO A 167 22.91 8.23 -8.76
N SER A 168 22.65 9.53 -8.62
CA SER A 168 23.67 10.58 -8.55
C SER A 168 24.72 10.34 -7.46
N GLU A 169 24.32 9.74 -6.35
CA GLU A 169 25.19 9.39 -5.23
C GLU A 169 26.26 8.33 -5.58
N PHE A 170 26.04 7.55 -6.64
CA PHE A 170 26.96 6.49 -7.11
C PHE A 170 27.55 6.79 -8.49
N SER A 171 27.26 7.95 -9.08
CA SER A 171 27.90 8.40 -10.32
C SER A 171 29.36 8.78 -10.04
N ILE A 172 30.25 8.46 -10.99
CA ILE A 172 31.70 8.70 -10.87
C ILE A 172 31.99 10.19 -10.62
N GLU A 173 31.10 11.09 -11.01
CA GLU A 173 31.19 12.53 -10.75
C GLU A 173 31.00 12.90 -9.27
N GLY A 174 30.20 12.16 -8.49
CA GLY A 174 30.02 12.36 -7.05
C GLY A 174 31.18 11.88 -6.17
N LEU A 175 32.11 11.09 -6.72
CA LEU A 175 33.30 10.59 -6.02
C LEU A 175 34.50 11.53 -6.13
N ARG A 176 34.38 12.65 -6.85
CA ARG A 176 35.45 13.67 -7.06
C ARG A 176 35.18 14.99 -6.33
N ALA A 177 34.14 15.07 -5.49
CA ALA A 177 33.80 16.25 -4.71
C ALA A 177 34.26 16.15 -3.25
#